data_3393adddc6e31977b5a6866fd6a13d76
#
_entry.id   3393adddc6e31977b5a6866fd6a13d76
#
_cell.length_a   1.000
_cell.length_b   1.000
_cell.length_c   1.000
_cell.angle_alpha   90.00
_cell.angle_beta   90.00
_cell.angle_gamma   90.00
#
_symmetry.space_group_name_H-M   'P 1'
#
loop_
_entity.id
_entity.type
_entity.pdbx_description
1 polymer ?
#
loop_
_entity_poly.entity_id
_entity_poly.type
_entity_poly.pdbx_seq_one_letter_code
_entity_poly.pdbx_strand_id
1 'polypeptide(L)'
;EDLVSHTKKHYGTKGIVIACAGNFETEKLLDALNHNFSSLRKGLEPETVPSRSEFSSKIKVYSKELSEVHICLGVEGMPQASKDRYILFILNTILGGGVSSRLFQEIREKRGLVYSVYSYISSYADTGVLAVYAGTGKKKVSQVIELVLKEMRGLADMLSDVDVERAKAQLKGNLILGLESTSSRMQNIARQEMYYGRYYSPSEIIKDINSISLAQVKEL
;
A
#
# COMPACT_ATOMS: atom_id res chain seq x y z
N GLU A 1 9.91 2.58 -32.10
CA GLU A 1 9.39 1.25 -32.51
C GLU A 1 8.96 0.41 -31.28
N ASP A 2 9.75 0.36 -30.21
CA ASP A 2 9.47 -0.46 -29.02
C ASP A 2 8.18 -0.05 -28.28
N LEU A 3 7.92 1.26 -28.13
CA LEU A 3 6.69 1.78 -27.52
C LEU A 3 5.44 1.39 -28.33
N VAL A 4 5.51 1.48 -29.66
CA VAL A 4 4.40 1.09 -30.52
C VAL A 4 4.16 -0.41 -30.47
N SER A 5 5.22 -1.20 -30.45
CA SER A 5 5.15 -2.66 -30.33
C SER A 5 4.54 -3.05 -28.97
N HIS A 6 5.01 -2.44 -27.87
CA HIS A 6 4.48 -2.65 -26.53
C HIS A 6 2.99 -2.32 -26.43
N THR A 7 2.58 -1.15 -26.96
CA THR A 7 1.17 -0.75 -26.97
C THR A 7 0.33 -1.73 -27.77
N LYS A 8 0.78 -2.15 -28.96
CA LYS A 8 0.07 -3.16 -29.76
C LYS A 8 -0.08 -4.51 -29.06
N LYS A 9 0.90 -4.92 -28.26
CA LYS A 9 0.90 -6.19 -27.54
C LYS A 9 0.01 -6.14 -26.30
N HIS A 10 0.06 -5.05 -25.51
CA HIS A 10 -0.50 -5.02 -24.16
C HIS A 10 -1.76 -4.16 -24.00
N TYR A 11 -2.04 -3.21 -24.94
CA TYR A 11 -3.19 -2.30 -24.84
C TYR A 11 -4.31 -2.79 -25.76
N GLY A 12 -5.25 -3.53 -25.17
CA GLY A 12 -6.46 -3.97 -25.81
C GLY A 12 -7.66 -3.82 -24.89
N THR A 13 -8.87 -4.04 -25.40
CA THR A 13 -10.11 -3.86 -24.59
C THR A 13 -10.21 -4.78 -23.39
N LYS A 14 -9.55 -5.94 -23.41
CA LYS A 14 -9.40 -6.80 -22.23
C LYS A 14 -8.35 -6.21 -21.29
N GLY A 15 -8.71 -5.98 -20.05
CA GLY A 15 -7.81 -5.42 -19.03
C GLY A 15 -7.80 -3.89 -18.93
N ILE A 16 -8.62 -3.17 -19.71
CA ILE A 16 -8.84 -1.73 -19.52
C ILE A 16 -10.01 -1.52 -18.58
N VAL A 17 -9.76 -0.80 -17.49
CA VAL A 17 -10.80 -0.31 -16.57
C VAL A 17 -10.88 1.19 -16.71
N ILE A 18 -12.07 1.71 -16.99
CA ILE A 18 -12.36 3.14 -17.04
C ILE A 18 -13.22 3.47 -15.83
N ALA A 19 -12.71 4.35 -14.98
CA ALA A 19 -13.42 4.81 -13.79
C ALA A 19 -13.64 6.33 -13.88
N CYS A 20 -14.84 6.76 -13.53
CA CYS A 20 -15.20 8.17 -13.50
C CYS A 20 -15.85 8.50 -12.16
N ALA A 21 -15.53 9.68 -11.63
CA ALA A 21 -16.21 10.23 -10.44
C ALA A 21 -16.33 11.74 -10.61
N GLY A 22 -17.52 12.27 -10.35
CA GLY A 22 -17.81 13.69 -10.49
C GLY A 22 -19.26 13.95 -10.85
N ASN A 23 -19.55 15.15 -11.32
CA ASN A 23 -20.87 15.54 -11.79
C ASN A 23 -20.97 15.36 -13.32
N PHE A 24 -21.57 14.27 -13.77
CA PHE A 24 -21.76 13.97 -15.20
C PHE A 24 -23.08 13.20 -15.42
N GLU A 25 -23.57 13.27 -16.65
CA GLU A 25 -24.71 12.46 -17.10
C GLU A 25 -24.21 11.10 -17.59
N THR A 26 -24.63 10.03 -16.90
CA THR A 26 -24.12 8.67 -17.14
C THR A 26 -24.34 8.21 -18.59
N GLU A 27 -25.49 8.48 -19.19
CA GLU A 27 -25.80 8.08 -20.57
C GLU A 27 -24.86 8.76 -21.58
N LYS A 28 -24.68 10.08 -21.47
CA LYS A 28 -23.74 10.81 -22.33
C LYS A 28 -22.30 10.33 -22.19
N LEU A 29 -21.88 9.98 -20.97
CA LEU A 29 -20.57 9.39 -20.73
C LEU A 29 -20.43 8.03 -21.42
N LEU A 30 -21.42 7.15 -21.26
CA LEU A 30 -21.42 5.84 -21.90
C LEU A 30 -21.38 5.93 -23.41
N ASP A 31 -22.20 6.82 -24.00
CA ASP A 31 -22.19 7.06 -25.45
C ASP A 31 -20.83 7.56 -25.94
N ALA A 32 -20.22 8.50 -25.23
CA ALA A 32 -18.89 9.01 -25.57
C ALA A 32 -17.83 7.91 -25.47
N LEU A 33 -17.88 7.07 -24.43
CA LEU A 33 -16.98 5.95 -24.27
C LEU A 33 -17.17 4.92 -25.39
N ASN A 34 -18.39 4.52 -25.67
CA ASN A 34 -18.70 3.58 -26.74
C ASN A 34 -18.23 4.10 -28.09
N HIS A 35 -18.47 5.38 -28.39
CA HIS A 35 -18.03 5.98 -29.64
C HIS A 35 -16.51 5.98 -29.79
N ASN A 36 -15.79 6.43 -28.76
CA ASN A 36 -14.32 6.62 -28.83
C ASN A 36 -13.53 5.31 -28.66
N PHE A 37 -14.10 4.33 -27.97
CA PHE A 37 -13.42 3.06 -27.68
C PHE A 37 -13.90 1.90 -28.55
N SER A 38 -14.93 2.09 -29.40
CA SER A 38 -15.47 1.06 -30.31
C SER A 38 -14.42 0.49 -31.27
N SER A 39 -13.46 1.30 -31.69
CA SER A 39 -12.37 0.92 -32.61
C SER A 39 -11.17 0.27 -31.92
N LEU A 40 -11.18 0.19 -30.59
CA LEU A 40 -10.09 -0.47 -29.89
C LEU A 40 -10.02 -1.96 -30.22
N ARG A 41 -8.81 -2.41 -30.50
CA ARG A 41 -8.52 -3.82 -30.76
C ARG A 41 -8.98 -4.68 -29.58
N LYS A 42 -9.66 -5.79 -29.87
CA LYS A 42 -9.88 -6.85 -28.86
C LYS A 42 -8.49 -7.27 -28.35
N GLY A 43 -8.23 -7.04 -27.06
CA GLY A 43 -6.97 -7.40 -26.41
C GLY A 43 -6.79 -8.92 -26.39
N LEU A 44 -5.55 -9.33 -26.33
CA LEU A 44 -5.20 -10.71 -25.98
C LEU A 44 -5.65 -10.96 -24.54
N GLU A 45 -5.93 -12.23 -24.19
CA GLU A 45 -6.09 -12.59 -22.78
C GLU A 45 -4.83 -12.16 -22.05
N PRO A 46 -4.95 -11.56 -20.83
CA PRO A 46 -3.79 -11.24 -20.04
C PRO A 46 -2.96 -12.52 -19.90
N GLU A 47 -1.65 -12.43 -20.18
CA GLU A 47 -0.73 -13.52 -19.90
C GLU A 47 -0.98 -13.99 -18.46
N THR A 48 -1.13 -15.29 -18.27
CA THR A 48 -1.31 -15.89 -16.94
C THR A 48 -0.27 -15.32 -15.99
N VAL A 49 -0.73 -14.75 -14.88
CA VAL A 49 0.16 -14.21 -13.85
C VAL A 49 1.20 -15.26 -13.53
N PRO A 50 2.50 -14.95 -13.59
CA PRO A 50 3.54 -15.91 -13.20
C PRO A 50 3.24 -16.46 -11.81
N SER A 51 3.64 -17.69 -11.56
CA SER A 51 3.53 -18.31 -10.22
C SER A 51 4.06 -17.35 -9.16
N ARG A 52 3.40 -17.33 -8.00
CA ARG A 52 3.76 -16.49 -6.82
C ARG A 52 5.27 -16.35 -6.70
N SER A 53 5.72 -15.09 -6.67
CA SER A 53 7.13 -14.78 -6.47
C SER A 53 7.59 -15.31 -5.11
N GLU A 54 8.65 -16.11 -5.07
CA GLU A 54 9.24 -16.53 -3.81
C GLU A 54 9.96 -15.33 -3.16
N PHE A 55 9.66 -15.10 -1.89
CA PHE A 55 10.37 -14.12 -1.11
C PHE A 55 11.80 -14.64 -0.81
N SER A 56 12.81 -13.86 -1.18
CA SER A 56 14.20 -14.18 -0.86
C SER A 56 14.88 -13.03 -0.12
N SER A 57 15.48 -13.32 1.03
CA SER A 57 16.27 -12.34 1.78
C SER A 57 17.54 -11.98 1.03
N LYS A 58 17.73 -10.70 0.74
CA LYS A 58 18.94 -10.17 0.08
C LYS A 58 19.34 -8.83 0.67
N ILE A 59 20.64 -8.61 0.77
CA ILE A 59 21.21 -7.30 1.11
C ILE A 59 21.81 -6.72 -0.18
N LYS A 60 21.38 -5.50 -0.54
CA LYS A 60 21.94 -4.74 -1.66
C LYS A 60 22.44 -3.39 -1.15
N VAL A 61 23.64 -3.02 -1.53
CA VAL A 61 24.24 -1.73 -1.19
C VAL A 61 24.59 -1.01 -2.48
N TYR A 62 24.11 0.21 -2.60
CA TYR A 62 24.43 1.11 -3.71
C TYR A 62 25.24 2.29 -3.18
N SER A 63 26.50 2.43 -3.62
CA SER A 63 27.34 3.56 -3.24
C SER A 63 27.04 4.76 -4.14
N LYS A 64 26.67 5.89 -3.51
CA LYS A 64 26.53 7.21 -4.14
C LYS A 64 27.05 8.28 -3.21
N GLU A 65 27.52 9.39 -3.78
CA GLU A 65 27.88 10.58 -3.00
C GLU A 65 26.61 11.37 -2.65
N LEU A 66 26.07 11.08 -1.46
CA LEU A 66 24.86 11.70 -0.93
C LEU A 66 25.16 12.22 0.49
N SER A 67 24.42 13.26 0.88
CA SER A 67 24.46 13.80 2.25
C SER A 67 23.90 12.84 3.29
N GLU A 68 22.99 11.96 2.89
CA GLU A 68 22.30 10.99 3.73
C GLU A 68 22.47 9.56 3.20
N VAL A 69 22.30 8.60 4.11
CA VAL A 69 22.15 7.19 3.79
C VAL A 69 20.67 6.84 3.84
N HIS A 70 20.16 6.31 2.75
CA HIS A 70 18.80 5.82 2.64
C HIS A 70 18.78 4.31 2.92
N ILE A 71 17.98 3.90 3.88
CA ILE A 71 17.84 2.52 4.33
C ILE A 71 16.43 2.07 3.99
N CYS A 72 16.30 0.90 3.38
CA CYS A 72 15.02 0.25 3.15
C CYS A 72 15.11 -1.19 3.67
N LEU A 73 14.28 -1.52 4.65
CA LEU A 73 14.16 -2.85 5.24
C LEU A 73 12.78 -3.39 4.92
N GLY A 74 12.70 -4.56 4.29
CA GLY A 74 11.42 -5.14 3.88
C GLY A 74 11.26 -6.57 4.38
N VAL A 75 10.03 -6.94 4.67
CA VAL A 75 9.58 -8.31 4.94
C VAL A 75 8.46 -8.66 3.99
N GLU A 76 8.18 -9.95 3.84
CA GLU A 76 7.02 -10.38 3.07
C GLU A 76 5.74 -9.74 3.64
N GLY A 77 4.91 -9.23 2.75
CA GLY A 77 3.59 -8.68 3.05
C GLY A 77 2.49 -9.54 2.42
N MET A 78 1.34 -8.94 2.17
CA MET A 78 0.16 -9.64 1.66
C MET A 78 -0.23 -9.16 0.27
N PRO A 79 -0.82 -10.06 -0.55
CA PRO A 79 -1.50 -9.69 -1.78
C PRO A 79 -2.61 -8.66 -1.53
N GLN A 80 -2.90 -7.83 -2.53
CA GLN A 80 -3.92 -6.79 -2.45
C GLN A 80 -5.32 -7.36 -2.10
N ALA A 81 -5.65 -8.55 -2.58
CA ALA A 81 -6.93 -9.21 -2.34
C ALA A 81 -6.98 -10.06 -1.06
N SER A 82 -5.93 -10.04 -0.22
CA SER A 82 -5.92 -10.77 1.04
C SER A 82 -7.08 -10.34 1.94
N LYS A 83 -7.70 -11.30 2.63
CA LYS A 83 -8.73 -11.05 3.63
C LYS A 83 -8.17 -10.32 4.87
N ASP A 84 -6.90 -10.56 5.16
CA ASP A 84 -6.20 -10.02 6.34
C ASP A 84 -5.51 -8.67 6.05
N ARG A 85 -5.72 -8.09 4.86
CA ARG A 85 -5.11 -6.80 4.46
C ARG A 85 -5.31 -5.67 5.46
N TYR A 86 -6.46 -5.63 6.13
CA TYR A 86 -6.75 -4.57 7.11
C TYR A 86 -5.99 -4.79 8.43
N ILE A 87 -5.67 -6.03 8.78
CA ILE A 87 -4.78 -6.36 9.91
C ILE A 87 -3.40 -5.78 9.62
N LEU A 88 -2.88 -6.03 8.41
CA LEU A 88 -1.59 -5.48 7.96
C LEU A 88 -1.60 -3.94 7.92
N PHE A 89 -2.71 -3.30 7.52
CA PHE A 89 -2.84 -1.83 7.53
C PHE A 89 -2.81 -1.27 8.96
N ILE A 90 -3.47 -1.93 9.92
CA ILE A 90 -3.42 -1.56 11.34
C ILE A 90 -1.98 -1.67 11.86
N LEU A 91 -1.33 -2.79 11.62
CA LEU A 91 0.05 -3.04 12.02
C LEU A 91 1.01 -1.98 11.43
N ASN A 92 0.90 -1.70 10.14
CA ASN A 92 1.68 -0.65 9.49
C ASN A 92 1.44 0.73 10.09
N THR A 93 0.18 1.06 10.40
CA THR A 93 -0.17 2.35 11.03
C THR A 93 0.50 2.50 12.39
N ILE A 94 0.52 1.44 13.20
CA ILE A 94 1.17 1.43 14.52
C ILE A 94 2.68 1.49 14.36
N LEU A 95 3.26 0.74 13.43
CA LEU A 95 4.71 0.65 13.24
C LEU A 95 5.30 1.97 12.75
N GLY A 96 4.81 2.52 11.63
CA GLY A 96 5.42 3.68 10.99
C GLY A 96 4.45 4.59 10.21
N GLY A 97 3.13 4.50 10.46
CA GLY A 97 2.10 5.19 9.69
C GLY A 97 1.85 6.65 10.10
N GLY A 98 2.72 7.29 10.88
CA GLY A 98 2.56 8.69 11.26
C GLY A 98 3.41 9.12 12.44
N VAL A 99 3.21 10.36 12.91
CA VAL A 99 4.02 10.96 13.99
C VAL A 99 3.85 10.26 15.34
N SER A 100 2.73 9.60 15.59
CA SER A 100 2.49 8.81 16.80
C SER A 100 2.91 7.35 16.69
N SER A 101 3.47 6.95 15.54
CA SER A 101 3.94 5.58 15.30
C SER A 101 5.23 5.27 16.09
N ARG A 102 5.45 3.99 16.33
CA ARG A 102 6.59 3.53 17.13
C ARG A 102 7.93 3.93 16.53
N LEU A 103 8.15 3.70 15.25
CA LEU A 103 9.39 4.09 14.58
C LEU A 103 9.67 5.58 14.70
N PHE A 104 8.63 6.41 14.50
CA PHE A 104 8.79 7.86 14.61
C PHE A 104 9.13 8.27 16.03
N GLN A 105 8.39 7.78 17.03
CA GLN A 105 8.61 8.10 18.44
C GLN A 105 9.96 7.60 18.94
N GLU A 106 10.33 6.34 18.66
CA GLU A 106 11.53 5.73 19.22
C GLU A 106 12.81 6.18 18.53
N ILE A 107 12.79 6.41 17.22
CA ILE A 107 14.01 6.64 16.43
C ILE A 107 14.21 8.13 16.15
N ARG A 108 13.11 8.83 15.80
CA ARG A 108 13.19 10.26 15.46
C ARG A 108 13.02 11.17 16.67
N GLU A 109 11.93 11.06 17.42
CA GLU A 109 11.63 11.98 18.52
C GLU A 109 12.56 11.76 19.72
N LYS A 110 12.62 10.55 20.25
CA LYS A 110 13.40 10.28 21.47
C LYS A 110 14.91 10.32 21.24
N ARG A 111 15.40 9.94 20.05
CA ARG A 111 16.84 9.75 19.81
C ARG A 111 17.45 10.66 18.76
N GLY A 112 16.67 11.30 17.93
CA GLY A 112 17.14 12.21 16.89
C GLY A 112 18.11 11.54 15.89
N LEU A 113 17.87 10.26 15.57
CA LEU A 113 18.80 9.47 14.77
C LEU A 113 18.53 9.59 13.26
N VAL A 114 17.33 9.97 12.87
CA VAL A 114 16.89 10.00 11.47
C VAL A 114 16.24 11.34 11.13
N TYR A 115 16.34 11.73 9.87
CA TYR A 115 15.59 12.87 9.32
C TYR A 115 14.16 12.46 9.00
N SER A 116 13.99 11.26 8.45
CA SER A 116 12.68 10.67 8.17
C SER A 116 12.70 9.18 8.48
N VAL A 117 11.59 8.67 9.00
CA VAL A 117 11.34 7.24 9.19
C VAL A 117 9.84 6.99 9.07
N TYR A 118 9.48 5.96 8.30
CA TYR A 118 8.10 5.52 8.14
C TYR A 118 8.07 4.09 7.64
N SER A 119 6.92 3.43 7.78
CA SER A 119 6.65 2.16 7.14
C SER A 119 5.55 2.30 6.09
N TYR A 120 5.59 1.43 5.09
CA TYR A 120 4.61 1.40 4.02
C TYR A 120 4.39 -0.03 3.52
N ILE A 121 3.24 -0.24 2.90
CA ILE A 121 2.85 -1.51 2.30
C ILE A 121 2.81 -1.32 0.79
N SER A 122 3.42 -2.25 0.07
CA SER A 122 3.26 -2.42 -1.38
C SER A 122 2.64 -3.77 -1.63
N SER A 123 1.36 -3.80 -2.00
CA SER A 123 0.64 -5.02 -2.34
C SER A 123 0.44 -5.12 -3.84
N TYR A 124 0.65 -6.32 -4.36
CA TYR A 124 0.46 -6.72 -5.76
C TYR A 124 -0.66 -7.74 -5.86
N ALA A 125 -0.90 -8.28 -7.04
CA ALA A 125 -1.98 -9.25 -7.26
C ALA A 125 -1.77 -10.55 -6.47
N ASP A 126 -0.54 -11.03 -6.39
CA ASP A 126 -0.13 -12.33 -5.85
C ASP A 126 0.79 -12.27 -4.63
N THR A 127 1.35 -11.10 -4.31
CA THR A 127 2.33 -10.90 -3.25
C THR A 127 2.26 -9.52 -2.64
N GLY A 128 3.08 -9.24 -1.64
CA GLY A 128 3.22 -7.92 -1.04
C GLY A 128 4.52 -7.76 -0.26
N VAL A 129 4.81 -6.53 0.13
CA VAL A 129 5.95 -6.16 0.97
C VAL A 129 5.48 -5.17 2.02
N LEU A 130 5.84 -5.40 3.27
CA LEU A 130 5.86 -4.38 4.31
C LEU A 130 7.29 -3.88 4.43
N ALA A 131 7.51 -2.59 4.20
CA ALA A 131 8.83 -2.00 4.21
C ALA A 131 8.92 -0.83 5.20
N VAL A 132 10.11 -0.66 5.78
CA VAL A 132 10.49 0.49 6.59
C VAL A 132 11.55 1.27 5.83
N TYR A 133 11.32 2.55 5.65
CA TYR A 133 12.30 3.48 5.13
C TYR A 133 12.87 4.34 6.26
N ALA A 134 14.19 4.60 6.23
CA ALA A 134 14.85 5.54 7.11
C ALA A 134 15.94 6.32 6.38
N GLY A 135 15.97 7.66 6.57
CA GLY A 135 17.02 8.55 6.10
C GLY A 135 17.88 9.02 7.28
N THR A 136 19.20 8.75 7.25
CA THR A 136 20.09 9.03 8.37
C THR A 136 21.51 9.39 7.94
N GLY A 137 22.30 9.96 8.85
CA GLY A 137 23.72 10.22 8.63
C GLY A 137 24.56 8.93 8.69
N LYS A 138 25.66 8.88 7.93
CA LYS A 138 26.55 7.70 7.78
C LYS A 138 26.94 7.05 9.11
N LYS A 139 27.24 7.84 10.15
CA LYS A 139 27.69 7.33 11.46
C LYS A 139 26.60 6.65 12.29
N LYS A 140 25.32 6.86 11.94
CA LYS A 140 24.17 6.37 12.71
C LYS A 140 23.50 5.13 12.10
N VAL A 141 23.95 4.68 10.92
CA VAL A 141 23.32 3.62 10.12
C VAL A 141 23.09 2.33 10.91
N SER A 142 24.14 1.79 11.55
CA SER A 142 24.03 0.53 12.31
C SER A 142 23.03 0.65 13.45
N GLN A 143 23.06 1.75 14.19
CA GLN A 143 22.14 1.99 15.30
C GLN A 143 20.68 2.12 14.82
N VAL A 144 20.45 2.76 13.67
CA VAL A 144 19.12 2.87 13.08
C VAL A 144 18.59 1.50 12.66
N ILE A 145 19.42 0.69 11.98
CA ILE A 145 19.04 -0.67 11.57
C ILE A 145 18.66 -1.52 12.78
N GLU A 146 19.51 -1.52 13.83
CA GLU A 146 19.24 -2.27 15.06
C GLU A 146 17.92 -1.88 15.72
N LEU A 147 17.64 -0.57 15.81
CA LEU A 147 16.39 -0.08 16.40
C LEU A 147 15.19 -0.42 15.54
N VAL A 148 15.26 -0.28 14.22
CA VAL A 148 14.16 -0.68 13.31
C VAL A 148 13.87 -2.17 13.49
N LEU A 149 14.89 -3.03 13.48
CA LEU A 149 14.71 -4.47 13.67
C LEU A 149 14.16 -4.79 15.06
N LYS A 150 14.58 -4.07 16.10
CA LYS A 150 14.03 -4.23 17.45
C LYS A 150 12.55 -3.89 17.52
N GLU A 151 12.16 -2.75 16.93
CA GLU A 151 10.74 -2.33 16.91
C GLU A 151 9.88 -3.29 16.09
N MET A 152 10.39 -3.78 14.95
CA MET A 152 9.65 -4.77 14.14
C MET A 152 9.47 -6.11 14.88
N ARG A 153 10.54 -6.65 15.46
CA ARG A 153 10.49 -7.96 16.14
C ARG A 153 9.69 -7.93 17.44
N GLY A 154 9.77 -6.84 18.18
CA GLY A 154 9.07 -6.71 19.46
C GLY A 154 7.66 -6.15 19.32
N LEU A 155 7.18 -5.91 18.09
CA LEU A 155 5.91 -5.21 17.90
C LEU A 155 4.74 -5.95 18.55
N ALA A 156 4.61 -7.25 18.32
CA ALA A 156 3.52 -8.07 18.84
C ALA A 156 3.43 -8.05 20.39
N ASP A 157 4.58 -8.11 21.06
CA ASP A 157 4.63 -8.11 22.54
C ASP A 157 4.25 -6.76 23.13
N MET A 158 4.50 -5.68 22.41
CA MET A 158 4.29 -4.31 22.87
C MET A 158 2.92 -3.73 22.52
N LEU A 159 2.11 -4.44 21.71
CA LEU A 159 0.80 -3.95 21.30
C LEU A 159 -0.22 -4.01 22.42
N SER A 160 -1.01 -2.94 22.54
CA SER A 160 -2.17 -2.83 23.41
C SER A 160 -3.46 -2.59 22.63
N ASP A 161 -4.62 -2.83 23.27
CA ASP A 161 -5.91 -2.47 22.68
C ASP A 161 -6.00 -0.99 22.32
N VAL A 162 -5.38 -0.12 23.11
CA VAL A 162 -5.35 1.33 22.85
C VAL A 162 -4.62 1.65 21.54
N ASP A 163 -3.54 0.94 21.24
CA ASP A 163 -2.79 1.14 20.00
C ASP A 163 -3.61 0.69 18.79
N VAL A 164 -4.27 -0.45 18.89
CA VAL A 164 -5.13 -0.99 17.83
C VAL A 164 -6.33 -0.06 17.59
N GLU A 165 -7.02 0.39 18.62
CA GLU A 165 -8.17 1.29 18.46
C GLU A 165 -7.76 2.66 17.89
N ARG A 166 -6.61 3.20 18.28
CA ARG A 166 -6.05 4.42 17.71
C ARG A 166 -5.75 4.24 16.22
N ALA A 167 -5.12 3.12 15.83
CA ALA A 167 -4.81 2.83 14.43
C ALA A 167 -6.09 2.65 13.60
N LYS A 168 -7.11 1.95 14.12
CA LYS A 168 -8.43 1.84 13.48
C LYS A 168 -9.07 3.21 13.28
N ALA A 169 -9.03 4.07 14.28
CA ALA A 169 -9.58 5.43 14.18
C ALA A 169 -8.87 6.23 13.09
N GLN A 170 -7.54 6.15 13.02
CA GLN A 170 -6.74 6.80 12.00
C GLN A 170 -7.06 6.28 10.60
N LEU A 171 -7.14 4.96 10.40
CA LEU A 171 -7.47 4.35 9.11
C LEU A 171 -8.86 4.75 8.62
N LYS A 172 -9.85 4.75 9.51
CA LYS A 172 -11.23 5.20 9.19
C LYS A 172 -11.26 6.68 8.84
N GLY A 173 -10.56 7.52 9.59
CA GLY A 173 -10.43 8.95 9.29
C GLY A 173 -9.81 9.19 7.93
N ASN A 174 -8.69 8.54 7.62
CA ASN A 174 -8.02 8.65 6.33
C ASN A 174 -8.90 8.16 5.17
N LEU A 175 -9.67 7.09 5.37
CA LEU A 175 -10.62 6.60 4.37
C LEU A 175 -11.69 7.66 4.06
N ILE A 176 -12.34 8.21 5.07
CA ILE A 176 -13.41 9.19 4.89
C ILE A 176 -12.88 10.47 4.24
N LEU A 177 -11.79 11.04 4.77
CA LEU A 177 -11.17 12.24 4.21
C LEU A 177 -10.67 12.02 2.77
N GLY A 178 -10.12 10.84 2.49
CA GLY A 178 -9.70 10.49 1.13
C GLY A 178 -10.85 10.46 0.13
N LEU A 179 -12.07 10.14 0.57
CA LEU A 179 -13.25 10.08 -0.30
C LEU A 179 -13.90 11.47 -0.58
N GLU A 180 -13.44 12.54 0.02
CA GLU A 180 -13.88 13.90 -0.33
C GLU A 180 -13.39 14.32 -1.72
N SER A 181 -12.21 13.86 -2.13
CA SER A 181 -11.67 14.14 -3.45
C SER A 181 -12.29 13.23 -4.53
N THR A 182 -12.82 13.83 -5.59
CA THR A 182 -13.32 13.09 -6.77
C THR A 182 -12.25 12.25 -7.42
N SER A 183 -11.01 12.76 -7.50
CA SER A 183 -9.86 12.00 -8.03
C SER A 183 -9.55 10.77 -7.17
N SER A 184 -9.59 10.89 -5.85
CA SER A 184 -9.38 9.76 -4.94
C SER A 184 -10.51 8.74 -5.02
N ARG A 185 -11.77 9.19 -5.17
CA ARG A 185 -12.92 8.30 -5.41
C ARG A 185 -12.74 7.52 -6.71
N MET A 186 -12.40 8.20 -7.80
CA MET A 186 -12.15 7.57 -9.09
C MET A 186 -11.05 6.50 -9.00
N GLN A 187 -9.90 6.85 -8.42
CA GLN A 187 -8.80 5.90 -8.25
C GLN A 187 -9.19 4.70 -7.37
N ASN A 188 -9.96 4.94 -6.32
CA ASN A 188 -10.43 3.89 -5.42
C ASN A 188 -11.37 2.92 -6.13
N ILE A 189 -12.33 3.42 -6.92
CA ILE A 189 -13.25 2.60 -7.72
C ILE A 189 -12.48 1.77 -8.74
N ALA A 190 -11.56 2.40 -9.49
CA ALA A 190 -10.72 1.71 -10.47
C ALA A 190 -9.90 0.59 -9.82
N ARG A 191 -9.25 0.87 -8.69
CA ARG A 191 -8.46 -0.11 -7.95
C ARG A 191 -9.31 -1.28 -7.45
N GLN A 192 -10.49 -0.99 -6.91
CA GLN A 192 -11.39 -2.03 -6.42
C GLN A 192 -11.85 -2.95 -7.56
N GLU A 193 -12.21 -2.39 -8.71
CA GLU A 193 -12.55 -3.19 -9.90
C GLU A 193 -11.39 -4.07 -10.34
N MET A 194 -10.19 -3.49 -10.47
CA MET A 194 -9.00 -4.21 -10.95
C MET A 194 -8.57 -5.36 -10.04
N TYR A 195 -8.65 -5.20 -8.71
CA TYR A 195 -8.14 -6.18 -7.76
C TYR A 195 -9.20 -7.12 -7.18
N TYR A 196 -10.46 -6.66 -7.12
CA TYR A 196 -11.53 -7.41 -6.44
C TYR A 196 -12.69 -7.78 -7.35
N GLY A 197 -12.81 -7.15 -8.54
CA GLY A 197 -13.97 -7.31 -9.43
C GLY A 197 -15.28 -6.85 -8.81
N ARG A 198 -15.22 -6.05 -7.73
CA ARG A 198 -16.40 -5.49 -7.06
C ARG A 198 -16.08 -4.21 -6.30
N TYR A 199 -17.12 -3.44 -6.04
CA TYR A 199 -17.05 -2.27 -5.17
C TYR A 199 -17.33 -2.65 -3.72
N TYR A 200 -16.49 -2.20 -2.80
CA TYR A 200 -16.70 -2.22 -1.36
C TYR A 200 -17.11 -0.82 -0.90
N SER A 201 -18.28 -0.72 -0.29
CA SER A 201 -18.70 0.56 0.28
C SER A 201 -17.81 0.99 1.46
N PRO A 202 -17.71 2.30 1.73
CA PRO A 202 -16.98 2.76 2.93
C PRO A 202 -17.49 2.12 4.21
N SER A 203 -18.79 1.86 4.30
CA SER A 203 -19.42 1.21 5.46
C SER A 203 -18.94 -0.24 5.63
N GLU A 204 -18.80 -1.00 4.54
CA GLU A 204 -18.26 -2.37 4.58
C GLU A 204 -16.80 -2.34 5.05
N ILE A 205 -15.97 -1.44 4.49
CA ILE A 205 -14.56 -1.29 4.87
C ILE A 205 -14.43 -0.93 6.35
N ILE A 206 -15.24 0.00 6.84
CA ILE A 206 -15.25 0.41 8.26
C ILE A 206 -15.68 -0.75 9.15
N LYS A 207 -16.67 -1.54 8.74
CA LYS A 207 -17.11 -2.73 9.47
C LYS A 207 -15.99 -3.76 9.58
N ASP A 208 -15.28 -4.02 8.48
CA ASP A 208 -14.14 -4.94 8.45
C ASP A 208 -13.01 -4.47 9.38
N ILE A 209 -12.63 -3.18 9.31
CA ILE A 209 -11.63 -2.60 10.19
C ILE A 209 -12.05 -2.72 11.67
N ASN A 210 -13.31 -2.43 12.00
CA ASN A 210 -13.80 -2.51 13.37
C ASN A 210 -13.79 -3.93 13.94
N SER A 211 -13.98 -4.96 13.11
CA SER A 211 -14.04 -6.36 13.53
C SER A 211 -12.69 -6.94 13.95
N ILE A 212 -11.59 -6.29 13.63
CA ILE A 212 -10.24 -6.78 13.92
C ILE A 212 -9.95 -6.64 15.41
N SER A 213 -9.48 -7.72 16.04
CA SER A 213 -9.06 -7.77 17.43
C SER A 213 -7.56 -7.60 17.61
N LEU A 214 -7.12 -7.23 18.82
CA LEU A 214 -5.70 -7.21 19.19
C LEU A 214 -5.04 -8.58 18.95
N ALA A 215 -5.73 -9.69 19.26
CA ALA A 215 -5.19 -11.03 19.05
C ALA A 215 -4.82 -11.29 17.60
N GLN A 216 -5.69 -10.92 16.64
CA GLN A 216 -5.42 -11.06 15.22
C GLN A 216 -4.24 -10.20 14.74
N VAL A 217 -4.05 -9.01 15.33
CA VAL A 217 -2.90 -8.14 14.97
C VAL A 217 -1.59 -8.70 15.52
N LYS A 218 -1.62 -9.40 16.66
CA LYS A 218 -0.44 -10.05 17.25
C LYS A 218 -0.04 -11.36 16.56
N GLU A 219 -0.99 -12.03 15.95
CA GLU A 219 -0.78 -13.30 15.25
C GLU A 219 -0.11 -13.11 13.89
N LEU A 220 -0.31 -11.95 13.26
CA LEU A 220 0.32 -11.58 12.00
C LEU A 220 1.80 -11.26 12.17
#